data_0bdd4530c6af9cde2fec770070505db6
#
_entry.id   0bdd4530c6af9cde2fec770070505db6
#
_cell.length_a   1.000
_cell.length_b   1.000
_cell.length_c   1.000
_cell.angle_alpha   90.00
_cell.angle_beta   90.00
_cell.angle_gamma   90.00
#
_symmetry.space_group_name_H-M   'P 1'
#
loop_
_entity.id
_entity.type
_entity.pdbx_description
1 polymer ?
#
loop_
_entity_poly.entity_id
_entity_poly.type
_entity_poly.pdbx_seq_one_letter_code
_entity_poly.pdbx_strand_id
1 'polypeptide(L)'
;MKRLIIPMLASAMSLAAFQAMAADKVTLQLKWVTQAQFAGYYVAKAKGFYEAEGLDVDIKPGGPDIAPEQVIAGGGADVIVDWMGGALAAREKGVPLVNIAQPFKKAGMELVCPKDGPIKTEADFKGHTLGVWFFGNEYPFYAWMNKLGLKTEGGPDGVTVLKQSFDVQPLIQKQADCISVMTYNEYWQLIDAGYKPEQLTVFNYSAMGNDLLEDGLYASEDKLKDPAFEDKMVRFVRASMKGWKYAVDNNDEAAGIVMDNGGQDENHQKRMMSEIAKLIDNADGKLDPATYERTAKALLDQKIITKAPTGAYTTAITDKAIK
;
A
#
# COMPACT_ATOMS: atom_id res chain seq x y z
N MET A 1 -42.33 42.34 65.24
CA MET A 1 -41.15 41.66 64.75
C MET A 1 -41.61 40.75 63.60
N LYS A 2 -41.37 41.20 62.34
CA LYS A 2 -41.76 40.42 61.13
C LYS A 2 -40.50 39.70 60.66
N ARG A 3 -40.53 38.37 60.66
CA ARG A 3 -39.46 37.50 60.14
C ARG A 3 -39.66 37.35 58.64
N LEU A 4 -38.68 37.84 57.82
CA LEU A 4 -38.58 37.61 56.41
C LEU A 4 -38.02 36.17 56.22
N ILE A 5 -38.73 35.36 55.43
CA ILE A 5 -38.29 34.05 54.99
C ILE A 5 -37.86 34.25 53.54
N ILE A 6 -36.56 34.06 53.25
CA ILE A 6 -35.98 34.09 51.89
C ILE A 6 -36.01 32.64 51.38
N PRO A 7 -36.64 32.34 50.23
CA PRO A 7 -36.54 31.02 49.62
C PRO A 7 -35.20 30.87 48.91
N MET A 8 -34.44 29.87 49.32
CA MET A 8 -33.18 29.47 48.70
C MET A 8 -33.50 28.65 47.42
N LEU A 9 -33.32 29.24 46.22
CA LEU A 9 -33.46 28.54 44.97
C LEU A 9 -32.22 27.67 44.77
N ALA A 10 -32.37 26.36 44.93
CA ALA A 10 -31.34 25.38 44.57
C ALA A 10 -31.34 25.16 43.06
N SER A 11 -30.36 25.76 42.36
CA SER A 11 -30.10 25.47 40.94
C SER A 11 -29.45 24.09 40.84
N ALA A 12 -30.21 23.10 40.42
CA ALA A 12 -29.67 21.79 40.00
C ALA A 12 -28.95 21.94 38.65
N MET A 13 -27.63 22.05 38.69
CA MET A 13 -26.80 21.87 37.45
C MET A 13 -26.84 20.39 37.10
N SER A 14 -27.58 20.04 36.05
CA SER A 14 -27.52 18.75 35.39
C SER A 14 -26.16 18.62 34.69
N LEU A 15 -25.20 17.97 35.34
CA LEU A 15 -24.01 17.45 34.61
C LEU A 15 -24.50 16.36 33.65
N ALA A 16 -24.67 16.70 32.39
CA ALA A 16 -24.75 15.71 31.33
C ALA A 16 -23.38 15.00 31.26
N ALA A 17 -23.30 13.83 31.85
CA ALA A 17 -22.16 12.95 31.69
C ALA A 17 -22.15 12.54 30.23
N PHE A 18 -21.26 13.13 29.40
CA PHE A 18 -20.88 12.56 28.13
C PHE A 18 -20.23 11.22 28.46
N GLN A 19 -20.98 10.14 28.28
CA GLN A 19 -20.38 8.82 28.22
C GLN A 19 -19.44 8.85 27.00
N ALA A 20 -18.14 8.88 27.24
CA ALA A 20 -17.15 8.65 26.21
C ALA A 20 -17.42 7.24 25.66
N MET A 21 -18.01 7.16 24.48
CA MET A 21 -18.12 5.88 23.78
C MET A 21 -16.69 5.36 23.56
N ALA A 22 -16.47 4.08 23.90
CA ALA A 22 -15.18 3.45 23.60
C ALA A 22 -14.91 3.57 22.08
N ALA A 23 -13.69 3.95 21.73
CA ALA A 23 -13.30 4.07 20.32
C ALA A 23 -13.41 2.71 19.63
N ASP A 24 -13.90 2.71 18.39
CA ASP A 24 -13.97 1.51 17.56
C ASP A 24 -12.56 1.06 17.16
N LYS A 25 -12.22 -0.18 17.47
CA LYS A 25 -10.91 -0.73 17.08
C LYS A 25 -10.88 -1.08 15.60
N VAL A 26 -9.78 -0.71 14.97
CA VAL A 26 -9.44 -1.08 13.59
C VAL A 26 -8.01 -1.60 13.54
N THR A 27 -7.80 -2.76 12.97
CA THR A 27 -6.46 -3.28 12.68
C THR A 27 -6.16 -3.11 11.20
N LEU A 28 -5.14 -2.30 10.89
CA LEU A 28 -4.57 -2.13 9.55
C LEU A 28 -3.31 -2.99 9.42
N GLN A 29 -3.31 -3.95 8.50
CA GLN A 29 -2.10 -4.68 8.11
C GLN A 29 -1.46 -4.00 6.90
N LEU A 30 -0.23 -3.53 7.06
CA LEU A 30 0.57 -2.99 5.96
C LEU A 30 1.12 -4.11 5.08
N LYS A 31 1.39 -3.78 3.81
CA LYS A 31 1.99 -4.72 2.86
C LYS A 31 3.48 -4.95 3.10
N TRP A 32 4.19 -3.93 3.59
CA TRP A 32 5.64 -3.94 3.74
C TRP A 32 6.07 -3.44 5.12
N VAL A 33 7.39 -3.43 5.37
CA VAL A 33 7.97 -2.89 6.61
C VAL A 33 7.62 -1.42 6.79
N THR A 34 7.73 -0.92 8.03
CA THR A 34 7.49 0.48 8.36
C THR A 34 8.45 1.39 7.57
N GLN A 35 7.89 2.22 6.70
CA GLN A 35 8.62 3.18 5.88
C GLN A 35 7.67 4.25 5.33
N ALA A 36 8.20 5.32 4.72
CA ALA A 36 7.41 6.45 4.23
C ALA A 36 6.36 6.09 3.17
N GLN A 37 6.45 4.89 2.56
CA GLN A 37 5.40 4.29 1.74
C GLN A 37 4.03 4.25 2.45
N PHE A 38 4.02 4.24 3.77
CA PHE A 38 2.79 4.18 4.58
C PHE A 38 2.59 5.43 5.45
N ALA A 39 3.30 6.52 5.14
CA ALA A 39 3.33 7.73 5.95
C ALA A 39 1.94 8.28 6.27
N GLY A 40 1.02 8.27 5.31
CA GLY A 40 -0.33 8.81 5.53
C GLY A 40 -1.08 8.15 6.68
N TYR A 41 -0.90 6.85 6.90
CA TYR A 41 -1.55 6.12 7.99
C TYR A 41 -0.91 6.45 9.35
N TYR A 42 0.42 6.54 9.41
CA TYR A 42 1.14 6.93 10.61
C TYR A 42 0.86 8.39 10.99
N VAL A 43 0.81 9.28 10.00
CA VAL A 43 0.41 10.69 10.18
C VAL A 43 -1.03 10.78 10.68
N ALA A 44 -1.97 10.02 10.10
CA ALA A 44 -3.36 10.02 10.57
C ALA A 44 -3.46 9.63 12.05
N LYS A 45 -2.65 8.67 12.49
CA LYS A 45 -2.58 8.26 13.90
C LYS A 45 -1.91 9.34 14.77
N ALA A 46 -0.72 9.79 14.40
CA ALA A 46 0.07 10.75 15.18
C ALA A 46 -0.62 12.12 15.32
N LYS A 47 -1.38 12.53 14.30
CA LYS A 47 -2.14 13.80 14.31
C LYS A 47 -3.54 13.67 14.91
N GLY A 48 -3.90 12.50 15.46
CA GLY A 48 -5.20 12.26 16.08
C GLY A 48 -6.37 12.25 15.08
N PHE A 49 -6.14 12.06 13.78
CA PHE A 49 -7.23 12.07 12.79
C PHE A 49 -8.12 10.83 12.94
N TYR A 50 -7.57 9.69 13.32
CA TYR A 50 -8.36 8.50 13.66
C TYR A 50 -9.16 8.70 14.95
N GLU A 51 -8.52 9.27 15.98
CA GLU A 51 -9.19 9.56 17.24
C GLU A 51 -10.37 10.53 17.06
N ALA A 52 -10.20 11.56 16.22
CA ALA A 52 -11.27 12.51 15.88
C ALA A 52 -12.48 11.85 15.20
N GLU A 53 -12.28 10.71 14.55
CA GLU A 53 -13.34 9.87 13.95
C GLU A 53 -13.83 8.77 14.91
N GLY A 54 -13.41 8.79 16.18
CA GLY A 54 -13.77 7.78 17.17
C GLY A 54 -13.15 6.40 16.93
N LEU A 55 -11.97 6.35 16.30
CA LEU A 55 -11.26 5.12 15.98
C LEU A 55 -9.98 4.96 16.79
N ASP A 56 -9.73 3.74 17.27
CA ASP A 56 -8.44 3.28 17.80
C ASP A 56 -7.79 2.36 16.75
N VAL A 57 -6.79 2.88 16.04
CA VAL A 57 -6.17 2.17 14.91
C VAL A 57 -4.85 1.54 15.33
N ASP A 58 -4.76 0.21 15.22
CA ASP A 58 -3.54 -0.56 15.33
C ASP A 58 -2.94 -0.79 13.94
N ILE A 59 -1.73 -0.25 13.70
CA ILE A 59 -1.01 -0.37 12.42
C ILE A 59 0.04 -1.46 12.57
N LYS A 60 -0.15 -2.58 11.88
CA LYS A 60 0.77 -3.71 11.88
C LYS A 60 1.70 -3.64 10.66
N PRO A 61 3.02 -3.61 10.86
CA PRO A 61 3.96 -3.68 9.74
C PRO A 61 3.84 -5.02 9.01
N GLY A 62 4.11 -4.98 7.71
CA GLY A 62 4.26 -6.15 6.86
C GLY A 62 5.73 -6.53 6.68
N GLY A 63 6.03 -7.17 5.56
CA GLY A 63 7.39 -7.58 5.22
C GLY A 63 7.44 -8.59 4.07
N PRO A 64 8.65 -9.00 3.66
CA PRO A 64 8.85 -9.87 2.49
C PRO A 64 8.31 -11.29 2.66
N ASP A 65 7.93 -11.68 3.88
CA ASP A 65 7.39 -13.02 4.20
C ASP A 65 5.96 -12.95 4.78
N ILE A 66 5.29 -11.78 4.68
CA ILE A 66 3.92 -11.60 5.16
C ILE A 66 3.00 -11.37 3.96
N ALA A 67 1.99 -12.21 3.83
CA ALA A 67 0.91 -12.08 2.85
C ALA A 67 -0.30 -11.39 3.51
N PRO A 68 -0.56 -10.09 3.26
CA PRO A 68 -1.65 -9.35 3.90
C PRO A 68 -3.01 -10.01 3.68
N GLU A 69 -3.25 -10.59 2.50
CA GLU A 69 -4.47 -11.29 2.14
C GLU A 69 -4.71 -12.53 3.01
N GLN A 70 -3.66 -13.21 3.47
CA GLN A 70 -3.78 -14.32 4.42
C GLN A 70 -4.04 -13.82 5.84
N VAL A 71 -3.45 -12.69 6.23
CA VAL A 71 -3.69 -12.08 7.54
C VAL A 71 -5.16 -11.70 7.70
N ILE A 72 -5.76 -11.03 6.70
CA ILE A 72 -7.18 -10.66 6.76
C ILE A 72 -8.10 -11.88 6.65
N ALA A 73 -7.76 -12.87 5.82
CA ALA A 73 -8.51 -14.11 5.72
C ALA A 73 -8.55 -14.87 7.06
N GLY A 74 -7.45 -14.84 7.82
CA GLY A 74 -7.36 -15.42 9.17
C GLY A 74 -7.98 -14.56 10.27
N GLY A 75 -8.59 -13.40 9.94
CA GLY A 75 -9.19 -12.49 10.93
C GLY A 75 -8.18 -11.64 11.70
N GLY A 76 -6.92 -11.60 11.27
CA GLY A 76 -5.85 -10.85 11.91
C GLY A 76 -5.86 -9.34 11.61
N ALA A 77 -6.68 -8.89 10.65
CA ALA A 77 -6.85 -7.51 10.28
C ALA A 77 -8.31 -7.19 9.88
N ASP A 78 -8.69 -5.93 9.97
CA ASP A 78 -9.97 -5.41 9.45
C ASP A 78 -9.80 -4.86 8.04
N VAL A 79 -8.65 -4.28 7.77
CA VAL A 79 -8.27 -3.68 6.49
C VAL A 79 -6.81 -3.96 6.22
N ILE A 80 -6.45 -4.12 4.95
CA ILE A 80 -5.07 -4.34 4.51
C ILE A 80 -4.66 -3.34 3.45
N VAL A 81 -3.38 -3.03 3.38
CA VAL A 81 -2.76 -2.46 2.18
C VAL A 81 -2.28 -3.62 1.32
N ASP A 82 -2.70 -3.64 0.07
CA ASP A 82 -2.24 -4.65 -0.89
C ASP A 82 -2.19 -4.11 -2.31
N TRP A 83 -1.44 -4.80 -3.19
CA TRP A 83 -1.45 -4.55 -4.62
C TRP A 83 -2.63 -5.28 -5.27
N MET A 84 -3.21 -4.67 -6.30
CA MET A 84 -4.40 -5.22 -6.94
C MET A 84 -4.19 -6.64 -7.49
N GLY A 85 -2.98 -6.96 -7.98
CA GLY A 85 -2.63 -8.30 -8.46
C GLY A 85 -2.80 -9.37 -7.37
N GLY A 86 -2.26 -9.12 -6.18
CA GLY A 86 -2.39 -10.00 -5.01
C GLY A 86 -3.82 -10.11 -4.54
N ALA A 87 -4.51 -8.98 -4.40
CA ALA A 87 -5.90 -8.93 -3.94
C ALA A 87 -6.85 -9.69 -4.88
N LEU A 88 -6.72 -9.54 -6.20
CA LEU A 88 -7.57 -10.25 -7.17
C LEU A 88 -7.25 -11.74 -7.25
N ALA A 89 -5.97 -12.12 -7.19
CA ALA A 89 -5.57 -13.52 -7.14
C ALA A 89 -6.06 -14.22 -5.86
N ALA A 90 -6.04 -13.53 -4.72
CA ALA A 90 -6.59 -14.01 -3.46
C ALA A 90 -8.12 -14.14 -3.53
N ARG A 91 -8.81 -13.15 -4.14
CA ARG A 91 -10.26 -13.18 -4.34
C ARG A 91 -10.69 -14.36 -5.19
N GLU A 92 -9.98 -14.68 -6.26
CA GLU A 92 -10.26 -15.87 -7.09
C GLU A 92 -10.12 -17.18 -6.29
N LYS A 93 -9.23 -17.20 -5.29
CA LYS A 93 -9.02 -18.35 -4.38
C LYS A 93 -9.98 -18.36 -3.20
N GLY A 94 -10.96 -17.46 -3.15
CA GLY A 94 -12.02 -17.45 -2.15
C GLY A 94 -11.81 -16.51 -0.96
N VAL A 95 -10.82 -15.63 -0.99
CA VAL A 95 -10.68 -14.54 -0.01
C VAL A 95 -11.42 -13.30 -0.54
N PRO A 96 -12.64 -12.95 -0.05
CA PRO A 96 -13.52 -11.98 -0.68
C PRO A 96 -13.07 -10.53 -0.42
N LEU A 97 -11.94 -10.15 -0.99
CA LEU A 97 -11.37 -8.80 -0.88
C LEU A 97 -12.07 -7.82 -1.81
N VAL A 98 -12.36 -6.62 -1.29
CA VAL A 98 -12.91 -5.48 -2.02
C VAL A 98 -12.00 -4.27 -1.82
N ASN A 99 -11.55 -3.64 -2.91
CA ASN A 99 -10.88 -2.34 -2.85
C ASN A 99 -11.88 -1.29 -2.36
N ILE A 100 -11.56 -0.63 -1.26
CA ILE A 100 -12.40 0.40 -0.62
C ILE A 100 -11.81 1.81 -0.75
N ALA A 101 -10.52 1.92 -1.10
CA ALA A 101 -9.85 3.17 -1.46
C ALA A 101 -8.53 2.88 -2.18
N GLN A 102 -8.12 3.79 -3.07
CA GLN A 102 -6.90 3.69 -3.85
C GLN A 102 -6.05 4.96 -3.68
N PRO A 103 -5.22 5.04 -2.63
CA PRO A 103 -4.33 6.19 -2.41
C PRO A 103 -3.29 6.34 -3.52
N PHE A 104 -2.61 5.26 -3.89
CA PHE A 104 -1.61 5.26 -4.96
C PHE A 104 -2.29 5.27 -6.33
N LYS A 105 -2.00 6.32 -7.11
CA LYS A 105 -2.56 6.53 -8.46
C LYS A 105 -1.66 6.00 -9.55
N LYS A 106 -0.36 5.82 -9.26
CA LYS A 106 0.68 5.37 -10.18
C LYS A 106 1.50 4.27 -9.54
N ALA A 107 2.02 3.37 -10.36
CA ALA A 107 2.97 2.35 -9.93
C ALA A 107 4.38 2.92 -9.81
N GLY A 108 5.11 2.49 -8.79
CA GLY A 108 6.50 2.84 -8.56
C GLY A 108 7.48 1.72 -8.87
N MET A 109 7.00 0.57 -9.35
CA MET A 109 7.85 -0.60 -9.59
C MET A 109 8.75 -0.45 -10.82
N GLU A 110 10.00 -0.87 -10.67
CA GLU A 110 11.02 -0.94 -11.71
C GLU A 110 11.81 -2.25 -11.61
N LEU A 111 12.43 -2.66 -12.72
CA LEU A 111 13.48 -3.67 -12.73
C LEU A 111 14.80 -2.97 -13.09
N VAL A 112 15.83 -3.13 -12.27
CA VAL A 112 17.11 -2.43 -12.45
C VAL A 112 18.24 -3.44 -12.61
N CYS A 113 19.08 -3.18 -13.62
CA CYS A 113 20.26 -3.99 -13.96
C CYS A 113 21.51 -3.10 -14.04
N PRO A 114 22.71 -3.62 -13.76
CA PRO A 114 23.95 -2.90 -14.04
C PRO A 114 24.11 -2.67 -15.55
N LYS A 115 24.45 -1.44 -15.94
CA LYS A 115 24.61 -1.08 -17.35
C LYS A 115 25.78 -1.78 -18.04
N ASP A 116 26.78 -2.21 -17.28
CA ASP A 116 27.90 -3.04 -17.74
C ASP A 116 27.59 -4.55 -17.73
N GLY A 117 26.45 -4.95 -17.16
CA GLY A 117 25.96 -6.33 -17.14
C GLY A 117 25.46 -6.81 -18.50
N PRO A 118 24.94 -8.04 -18.58
CA PRO A 118 24.52 -8.66 -19.84
C PRO A 118 23.21 -8.09 -20.40
N ILE A 119 22.37 -7.52 -19.56
CA ILE A 119 21.00 -7.10 -19.89
C ILE A 119 20.97 -5.61 -20.25
N LYS A 120 20.54 -5.30 -21.49
CA LYS A 120 20.38 -3.93 -22.01
C LYS A 120 18.94 -3.65 -22.43
N THR A 121 18.23 -4.68 -22.86
CA THR A 121 16.86 -4.63 -23.36
C THR A 121 16.06 -5.82 -22.81
N GLU A 122 14.73 -5.80 -22.97
CA GLU A 122 13.86 -6.93 -22.60
C GLU A 122 14.22 -8.24 -23.33
N ALA A 123 14.77 -8.14 -24.54
CA ALA A 123 15.18 -9.30 -25.33
C ALA A 123 16.34 -10.09 -24.67
N ASP A 124 17.10 -9.42 -23.78
CA ASP A 124 18.24 -10.01 -23.09
C ASP A 124 17.86 -10.73 -21.80
N PHE A 125 16.59 -10.72 -21.37
CA PHE A 125 16.17 -11.37 -20.12
C PHE A 125 16.34 -12.90 -20.15
N LYS A 126 16.22 -13.49 -21.32
CA LYS A 126 16.25 -14.94 -21.50
C LYS A 126 17.55 -15.55 -21.01
N GLY A 127 17.44 -16.57 -20.14
CA GLY A 127 18.59 -17.28 -19.55
C GLY A 127 19.22 -16.58 -18.33
N HIS A 128 18.71 -15.41 -17.94
CA HIS A 128 19.25 -14.61 -16.85
C HIS A 128 18.46 -14.76 -15.54
N THR A 129 19.09 -14.35 -14.43
CA THR A 129 18.50 -14.39 -13.09
C THR A 129 17.96 -13.01 -12.71
N LEU A 130 16.67 -12.94 -12.40
CA LEU A 130 15.98 -11.71 -12.03
C LEU A 130 15.44 -11.80 -10.61
N GLY A 131 15.75 -10.81 -9.77
CA GLY A 131 15.27 -10.71 -8.41
C GLY A 131 13.83 -10.22 -8.38
N VAL A 132 12.97 -10.93 -7.66
CA VAL A 132 11.53 -10.68 -7.60
C VAL A 132 11.03 -10.86 -6.16
N TRP A 133 10.21 -9.95 -5.69
CA TRP A 133 9.48 -10.12 -4.44
C TRP A 133 8.29 -11.06 -4.64
N PHE A 134 7.87 -11.74 -3.55
CA PHE A 134 6.75 -12.65 -3.51
C PHE A 134 5.60 -12.13 -2.64
N PHE A 135 4.62 -12.98 -2.36
CA PHE A 135 3.42 -12.67 -1.57
C PHE A 135 2.60 -11.51 -2.16
N GLY A 136 2.30 -11.65 -3.47
CA GLY A 136 1.47 -10.71 -4.21
C GLY A 136 2.26 -9.62 -4.95
N ASN A 137 3.56 -9.46 -4.67
CA ASN A 137 4.42 -8.48 -5.36
C ASN A 137 4.97 -9.00 -6.70
N GLU A 138 4.93 -10.31 -6.93
CA GLU A 138 5.42 -10.95 -8.16
C GLU A 138 4.52 -10.76 -9.37
N TYR A 139 3.27 -10.42 -9.19
CA TYR A 139 2.29 -10.42 -10.28
C TYR A 139 2.59 -9.42 -11.41
N PRO A 140 3.04 -8.19 -11.17
CA PRO A 140 3.47 -7.30 -12.26
C PRO A 140 4.60 -7.91 -13.08
N PHE A 141 5.57 -8.54 -12.41
CA PHE A 141 6.69 -9.21 -13.08
C PHE A 141 6.19 -10.41 -13.92
N TYR A 142 5.36 -11.28 -13.36
CA TYR A 142 4.82 -12.42 -14.09
C TYR A 142 3.97 -12.00 -15.28
N ALA A 143 3.13 -10.97 -15.12
CA ALA A 143 2.36 -10.42 -16.23
C ALA A 143 3.28 -9.93 -17.35
N TRP A 144 4.40 -9.27 -17.01
CA TRP A 144 5.37 -8.82 -18.00
C TRP A 144 6.11 -9.98 -18.68
N MET A 145 6.60 -10.97 -17.92
CA MET A 145 7.26 -12.14 -18.50
C MET A 145 6.33 -12.94 -19.43
N ASN A 146 5.07 -13.12 -19.04
CA ASN A 146 4.05 -13.76 -19.87
C ASN A 146 3.81 -12.99 -21.17
N LYS A 147 3.76 -11.64 -21.12
CA LYS A 147 3.64 -10.78 -22.31
C LYS A 147 4.83 -10.95 -23.26
N LEU A 148 6.03 -11.18 -22.74
CA LEU A 148 7.25 -11.46 -23.51
C LEU A 148 7.35 -12.93 -23.97
N GLY A 149 6.46 -13.81 -23.52
CA GLY A 149 6.52 -15.24 -23.80
C GLY A 149 7.65 -15.99 -23.07
N LEU A 150 8.18 -15.41 -21.99
CA LEU A 150 9.26 -15.97 -21.19
C LEU A 150 8.70 -16.82 -20.04
N LYS A 151 9.24 -18.01 -19.86
CA LYS A 151 8.96 -18.85 -18.70
C LYS A 151 9.68 -18.30 -17.46
N THR A 152 9.12 -18.54 -16.28
CA THR A 152 9.66 -18.04 -15.00
C THR A 152 10.24 -19.14 -14.12
N GLU A 153 10.32 -20.37 -14.63
CA GLU A 153 10.90 -21.53 -13.96
C GLU A 153 12.37 -21.78 -14.34
N GLY A 154 13.01 -20.83 -14.99
CA GLY A 154 14.37 -20.95 -15.49
C GLY A 154 14.48 -21.71 -16.81
N GLY A 155 15.71 -22.13 -17.14
CA GLY A 155 16.02 -22.84 -18.38
C GLY A 155 16.33 -21.93 -19.56
N PRO A 156 16.68 -22.52 -20.73
CA PRO A 156 17.20 -21.75 -21.86
C PRO A 156 16.16 -20.84 -22.54
N ASP A 157 14.87 -21.07 -22.27
CA ASP A 157 13.76 -20.32 -22.86
C ASP A 157 13.01 -19.45 -21.84
N GLY A 158 13.61 -19.21 -20.69
CA GLY A 158 12.97 -18.48 -19.60
C GLY A 158 13.94 -17.63 -18.80
N VAL A 159 13.47 -17.13 -17.69
CA VAL A 159 14.26 -16.42 -16.68
C VAL A 159 14.28 -17.22 -15.38
N THR A 160 15.39 -17.18 -14.66
CA THR A 160 15.47 -17.71 -13.31
C THR A 160 15.01 -16.63 -12.33
N VAL A 161 13.98 -16.95 -11.54
CA VAL A 161 13.45 -16.01 -10.55
C VAL A 161 14.17 -16.26 -9.22
N LEU A 162 14.89 -15.23 -8.75
CA LEU A 162 15.48 -15.20 -7.41
C LEU A 162 14.49 -14.54 -6.44
N LYS A 163 14.11 -15.23 -5.34
CA LYS A 163 13.33 -14.61 -4.29
C LYS A 163 14.15 -13.50 -3.63
N GLN A 164 13.74 -12.26 -3.82
CA GLN A 164 14.38 -11.06 -3.29
C GLN A 164 13.85 -10.73 -1.89
N SER A 165 14.75 -10.27 -1.01
CA SER A 165 14.42 -9.70 0.29
C SER A 165 14.11 -8.20 0.17
N PHE A 166 14.21 -7.45 1.27
CA PHE A 166 13.90 -6.01 1.33
C PHE A 166 15.09 -5.08 1.03
N ASP A 167 16.15 -5.63 0.42
CA ASP A 167 17.39 -4.91 0.13
C ASP A 167 17.91 -5.17 -1.30
N VAL A 168 18.98 -4.49 -1.65
CA VAL A 168 19.63 -4.56 -2.97
C VAL A 168 20.82 -5.52 -3.03
N GLN A 169 21.07 -6.29 -1.97
CA GLN A 169 22.20 -7.19 -1.87
C GLN A 169 22.30 -8.22 -3.00
N PRO A 170 21.19 -8.78 -3.51
CA PRO A 170 21.27 -9.71 -4.62
C PRO A 170 21.96 -9.14 -5.87
N LEU A 171 21.80 -7.84 -6.16
CA LEU A 171 22.49 -7.18 -7.27
C LEU A 171 23.97 -6.93 -6.93
N ILE A 172 24.25 -6.39 -5.74
CA ILE A 172 25.62 -6.06 -5.29
C ILE A 172 26.50 -7.31 -5.23
N GLN A 173 25.93 -8.42 -4.76
CA GLN A 173 26.63 -9.71 -4.64
C GLN A 173 26.58 -10.54 -5.93
N LYS A 174 26.04 -10.00 -7.00
CA LYS A 174 25.91 -10.66 -8.33
C LYS A 174 25.17 -12.02 -8.26
N GLN A 175 24.19 -12.11 -7.37
CA GLN A 175 23.29 -13.27 -7.27
C GLN A 175 22.16 -13.18 -8.28
N ALA A 176 21.83 -11.96 -8.72
CA ALA A 176 20.90 -11.68 -9.79
C ALA A 176 21.50 -10.68 -10.79
N ASP A 177 21.14 -10.81 -12.07
CA ASP A 177 21.55 -9.90 -13.14
C ASP A 177 20.76 -8.58 -13.06
N CYS A 178 19.50 -8.65 -12.61
CA CYS A 178 18.65 -7.51 -12.32
C CYS A 178 17.86 -7.78 -11.02
N ILE A 179 17.38 -6.71 -10.41
CA ILE A 179 16.51 -6.79 -9.22
C ILE A 179 15.28 -5.90 -9.37
N SER A 180 14.19 -6.29 -8.73
CA SER A 180 13.04 -5.42 -8.52
C SER A 180 13.40 -4.30 -7.56
N VAL A 181 13.00 -3.09 -7.88
CA VAL A 181 13.15 -1.91 -7.02
C VAL A 181 11.89 -1.06 -7.08
N MET A 182 11.64 -0.29 -6.04
CA MET A 182 10.66 0.79 -6.08
C MET A 182 11.39 2.11 -6.35
N THR A 183 10.81 2.98 -7.17
CA THR A 183 11.32 4.33 -7.45
C THR A 183 11.62 5.13 -6.20
N TYR A 184 10.93 4.82 -5.11
CA TYR A 184 11.01 5.51 -3.83
C TYR A 184 11.89 4.82 -2.78
N ASN A 185 12.31 3.56 -2.97
CA ASN A 185 13.04 2.80 -1.95
C ASN A 185 14.34 2.18 -2.50
N GLU A 186 14.32 0.97 -3.06
CA GLU A 186 15.52 0.21 -3.41
C GLU A 186 16.36 0.88 -4.49
N TYR A 187 15.75 1.67 -5.40
CA TYR A 187 16.52 2.48 -6.33
C TYR A 187 17.51 3.39 -5.59
N TRP A 188 17.08 4.03 -4.52
CA TRP A 188 17.93 4.91 -3.72
C TRP A 188 18.92 4.13 -2.84
N GLN A 189 18.60 2.92 -2.43
CA GLN A 189 19.57 2.04 -1.77
C GLN A 189 20.74 1.70 -2.72
N LEU A 190 20.49 1.51 -4.02
CA LEU A 190 21.56 1.34 -5.01
C LEU A 190 22.44 2.59 -5.13
N ILE A 191 21.83 3.78 -5.17
CA ILE A 191 22.57 5.05 -5.21
C ILE A 191 23.42 5.21 -3.95
N ASP A 192 22.87 4.93 -2.77
CA ASP A 192 23.58 5.00 -1.50
C ASP A 192 24.69 3.93 -1.39
N ALA A 193 24.55 2.79 -2.08
CA ALA A 193 25.59 1.77 -2.22
C ALA A 193 26.71 2.15 -3.22
N GLY A 194 26.62 3.34 -3.84
CA GLY A 194 27.66 3.90 -4.71
C GLY A 194 27.40 3.76 -6.21
N TYR A 195 26.28 3.19 -6.63
CA TYR A 195 25.91 3.24 -8.05
C TYR A 195 25.51 4.66 -8.46
N LYS A 196 25.87 5.02 -9.68
CA LYS A 196 25.39 6.28 -10.31
C LYS A 196 24.24 5.95 -11.25
N PRO A 197 23.29 6.88 -11.46
CA PRO A 197 22.16 6.64 -12.36
C PRO A 197 22.58 6.19 -13.77
N GLU A 198 23.66 6.77 -14.30
CA GLU A 198 24.21 6.40 -15.62
C GLU A 198 24.83 5.00 -15.69
N GLN A 199 25.05 4.35 -14.56
CA GLN A 199 25.55 2.97 -14.46
C GLN A 199 24.44 1.93 -14.37
N LEU A 200 23.19 2.36 -14.36
CA LEU A 200 22.00 1.52 -14.25
C LEU A 200 21.21 1.50 -15.56
N THR A 201 20.72 0.35 -15.93
CA THR A 201 19.65 0.16 -16.92
C THR A 201 18.36 -0.02 -16.13
N VAL A 202 17.41 0.90 -16.31
CA VAL A 202 16.14 0.93 -15.58
C VAL A 202 14.99 0.60 -16.53
N PHE A 203 14.24 -0.44 -16.19
CA PHE A 203 13.00 -0.81 -16.87
C PHE A 203 11.84 -0.39 -15.97
N ASN A 204 11.25 0.78 -16.25
CA ASN A 204 10.11 1.29 -15.51
C ASN A 204 8.81 0.66 -16.01
N TYR A 205 8.11 -0.06 -15.15
CA TYR A 205 6.91 -0.82 -15.50
C TYR A 205 5.81 0.06 -16.09
N SER A 206 5.61 1.25 -15.53
CA SER A 206 4.58 2.19 -15.99
C SER A 206 4.91 2.74 -17.39
N ALA A 207 6.16 3.15 -17.62
CA ALA A 207 6.62 3.65 -18.93
C ALA A 207 6.53 2.59 -20.04
N MET A 208 6.60 1.29 -19.66
CA MET A 208 6.51 0.16 -20.58
C MET A 208 5.09 -0.40 -20.72
N GLY A 209 4.10 0.20 -20.06
CA GLY A 209 2.70 -0.26 -20.06
C GLY A 209 2.50 -1.63 -19.40
N ASN A 210 3.30 -1.91 -18.37
CA ASN A 210 3.24 -3.13 -17.56
C ASN A 210 2.82 -2.84 -16.12
N ASP A 211 2.40 -1.60 -15.81
CA ASP A 211 1.99 -1.19 -14.49
C ASP A 211 0.65 -1.81 -14.09
N LEU A 212 0.59 -2.22 -12.83
CA LEU A 212 -0.62 -2.64 -12.14
C LEU A 212 -0.83 -1.71 -10.94
N LEU A 213 -2.08 -1.57 -10.48
CA LEU A 213 -2.39 -0.75 -9.31
C LEU A 213 -1.70 -1.29 -8.05
N GLU A 214 -0.93 -0.43 -7.40
CA GLU A 214 -0.22 -0.68 -6.14
C GLU A 214 -1.00 -0.10 -4.96
N ASP A 215 -0.67 -0.51 -3.75
CA ASP A 215 -1.06 0.03 -2.43
C ASP A 215 -2.49 0.58 -2.31
N GLY A 216 -3.46 -0.26 -2.68
CA GLY A 216 -4.87 -0.04 -2.38
C GLY A 216 -5.23 -0.50 -0.97
N LEU A 217 -6.33 0.02 -0.44
CA LEU A 217 -6.96 -0.44 0.79
C LEU A 217 -8.04 -1.48 0.47
N TYR A 218 -7.95 -2.64 1.12
CA TYR A 218 -8.88 -3.74 0.90
C TYR A 218 -9.50 -4.22 2.21
N ALA A 219 -10.81 -4.48 2.17
CA ALA A 219 -11.58 -5.04 3.28
C ALA A 219 -12.36 -6.28 2.82
N SER A 220 -12.88 -7.07 3.77
CA SER A 220 -13.71 -8.22 3.45
C SER A 220 -15.09 -7.78 2.95
N GLU A 221 -15.51 -8.31 1.79
CA GLU A 221 -16.86 -8.11 1.23
C GLU A 221 -17.97 -8.53 2.21
N ASP A 222 -17.74 -9.63 2.96
CA ASP A 222 -18.74 -10.13 3.90
C ASP A 222 -18.88 -9.20 5.11
N LYS A 223 -17.78 -8.65 5.62
CA LYS A 223 -17.81 -7.66 6.70
C LYS A 223 -18.46 -6.34 6.25
N LEU A 224 -18.26 -5.93 5.00
CA LEU A 224 -18.86 -4.70 4.45
C LEU A 224 -20.40 -4.75 4.33
N LYS A 225 -21.01 -5.94 4.41
CA LYS A 225 -22.47 -6.09 4.47
C LYS A 225 -23.08 -5.66 5.81
N ASP A 226 -22.24 -5.57 6.87
CA ASP A 226 -22.63 -5.01 8.16
C ASP A 226 -22.54 -3.48 8.09
N PRO A 227 -23.64 -2.74 8.26
CA PRO A 227 -23.64 -1.27 8.22
C PRO A 227 -22.72 -0.61 9.23
N ALA A 228 -22.50 -1.24 10.40
CA ALA A 228 -21.60 -0.70 11.43
C ALA A 228 -20.14 -0.84 10.99
N PHE A 229 -19.78 -1.95 10.33
CA PHE A 229 -18.44 -2.12 9.77
C PHE A 229 -18.22 -1.21 8.55
N GLU A 230 -19.23 -1.06 7.68
CA GLU A 230 -19.17 -0.12 6.55
C GLU A 230 -18.90 1.31 7.05
N ASP A 231 -19.66 1.80 8.04
CA ASP A 231 -19.46 3.13 8.63
C ASP A 231 -18.05 3.27 9.23
N LYS A 232 -17.59 2.25 9.94
CA LYS A 232 -16.22 2.20 10.48
C LYS A 232 -15.17 2.35 9.37
N MET A 233 -15.33 1.71 8.22
CA MET A 233 -14.44 1.85 7.07
C MET A 233 -14.53 3.24 6.41
N VAL A 234 -15.70 3.85 6.36
CA VAL A 234 -15.87 5.24 5.88
C VAL A 234 -15.07 6.21 6.74
N ARG A 235 -15.18 6.11 8.07
CA ARG A 235 -14.44 6.96 9.01
C ARG A 235 -12.93 6.70 8.91
N PHE A 236 -12.51 5.42 8.81
CA PHE A 236 -11.13 5.03 8.63
C PHE A 236 -10.52 5.61 7.34
N VAL A 237 -11.20 5.47 6.20
CA VAL A 237 -10.73 6.01 4.91
C VAL A 237 -10.64 7.54 4.97
N ARG A 238 -11.65 8.21 5.54
CA ARG A 238 -11.64 9.69 5.70
C ARG A 238 -10.41 10.17 6.46
N ALA A 239 -10.13 9.58 7.61
CA ALA A 239 -8.98 9.92 8.44
C ALA A 239 -7.66 9.57 7.73
N SER A 240 -7.59 8.41 7.07
CA SER A 240 -6.41 7.99 6.30
C SER A 240 -6.07 8.95 5.16
N MET A 241 -7.07 9.36 4.38
CA MET A 241 -6.85 10.32 3.27
C MET A 241 -6.47 11.71 3.78
N LYS A 242 -7.01 12.13 4.94
CA LYS A 242 -6.53 13.35 5.62
C LYS A 242 -5.06 13.24 6.04
N GLY A 243 -4.66 12.07 6.53
CA GLY A 243 -3.27 11.76 6.84
C GLY A 243 -2.37 11.78 5.61
N TRP A 244 -2.80 11.21 4.51
CA TRP A 244 -2.07 11.23 3.24
C TRP A 244 -1.93 12.66 2.70
N LYS A 245 -3.01 13.45 2.71
CA LYS A 245 -2.92 14.85 2.29
C LYS A 245 -1.92 15.62 3.15
N TYR A 246 -1.96 15.45 4.46
CA TYR A 246 -1.00 16.08 5.36
C TYR A 246 0.44 15.64 5.06
N ALA A 247 0.66 14.35 4.84
CA ALA A 247 1.99 13.80 4.55
C ALA A 247 2.58 14.36 3.24
N VAL A 248 1.76 14.50 2.20
CA VAL A 248 2.16 15.10 0.91
C VAL A 248 2.49 16.59 1.07
N ASP A 249 1.72 17.31 1.88
CA ASP A 249 1.93 18.74 2.12
C ASP A 249 3.12 19.02 3.08
N ASN A 250 3.54 18.03 3.91
CA ASN A 250 4.53 18.17 4.97
C ASN A 250 5.51 16.98 4.99
N ASN A 251 6.23 16.75 3.89
CA ASN A 251 7.05 15.55 3.65
C ASN A 251 8.08 15.27 4.77
N ASP A 252 8.80 16.30 5.25
CA ASP A 252 9.84 16.11 6.28
C ASP A 252 9.25 15.70 7.61
N GLU A 253 8.13 16.29 8.02
CA GLU A 253 7.44 15.92 9.25
C GLU A 253 6.84 14.52 9.14
N ALA A 254 6.26 14.18 7.99
CA ALA A 254 5.73 12.85 7.75
C ALA A 254 6.81 11.77 7.82
N ALA A 255 7.99 12.03 7.25
CA ALA A 255 9.15 11.14 7.38
C ALA A 255 9.59 10.97 8.84
N GLY A 256 9.62 12.05 9.63
CA GLY A 256 9.92 12.02 11.07
C GLY A 256 8.92 11.14 11.85
N ILE A 257 7.63 11.29 11.58
CA ILE A 257 6.58 10.46 12.21
C ILE A 257 6.78 8.97 11.86
N VAL A 258 7.16 8.64 10.63
CA VAL A 258 7.45 7.26 10.23
C VAL A 258 8.65 6.71 11.00
N MET A 259 9.69 7.52 11.20
CA MET A 259 10.88 7.12 11.97
C MET A 259 10.53 6.82 13.43
N ASP A 260 9.67 7.62 14.06
CA ASP A 260 9.18 7.38 15.43
C ASP A 260 8.41 6.05 15.56
N ASN A 261 7.96 5.48 14.46
CA ASN A 261 7.27 4.19 14.37
C ASN A 261 8.15 3.04 13.87
N GLY A 262 9.46 3.21 13.82
CA GLY A 262 10.41 2.16 13.43
C GLY A 262 10.88 2.26 11.97
N GLY A 263 10.73 3.42 11.35
CA GLY A 263 11.31 3.72 10.04
C GLY A 263 12.84 3.67 10.06
N GLN A 264 13.41 3.62 8.87
CA GLN A 264 14.85 3.52 8.64
C GLN A 264 15.54 4.89 8.74
N ASP A 265 16.72 5.02 8.11
CA ASP A 265 17.50 6.26 8.04
C ASP A 265 16.69 7.49 7.62
N GLU A 266 16.88 8.61 8.31
CA GLU A 266 16.09 9.83 8.14
C GLU A 266 16.17 10.39 6.71
N ASN A 267 17.37 10.46 6.14
CA ASN A 267 17.56 11.02 4.80
C ASN A 267 16.88 10.14 3.75
N HIS A 268 16.95 8.81 3.95
CA HIS A 268 16.28 7.86 3.10
C HIS A 268 14.75 8.02 3.18
N GLN A 269 14.20 8.15 4.39
CA GLN A 269 12.75 8.34 4.58
C GLN A 269 12.23 9.66 4.00
N LYS A 270 12.97 10.76 4.13
CA LYS A 270 12.63 12.05 3.51
C LYS A 270 12.61 11.97 1.98
N ARG A 271 13.64 11.34 1.42
CA ARG A 271 13.73 11.11 -0.02
C ARG A 271 12.59 10.21 -0.52
N MET A 272 12.32 9.11 0.21
CA MET A 272 11.20 8.22 -0.06
C MET A 272 9.87 8.98 -0.03
N MET A 273 9.61 9.80 0.98
CA MET A 273 8.36 10.58 1.08
C MET A 273 8.16 11.51 -0.12
N SER A 274 9.25 12.13 -0.59
CA SER A 274 9.20 13.01 -1.78
C SER A 274 8.82 12.25 -3.06
N GLU A 275 9.26 11.00 -3.22
CA GLU A 275 8.88 10.15 -4.35
C GLU A 275 7.44 9.62 -4.20
N ILE A 276 7.07 9.20 -2.99
CA ILE A 276 5.71 8.75 -2.67
C ILE A 276 4.67 9.83 -2.97
N ALA A 277 4.96 11.09 -2.64
CA ALA A 277 4.06 12.21 -2.93
C ALA A 277 3.67 12.29 -4.42
N LYS A 278 4.57 11.92 -5.33
CA LYS A 278 4.30 11.89 -6.78
C LYS A 278 3.37 10.74 -7.21
N LEU A 279 3.30 9.66 -6.43
CA LEU A 279 2.46 8.49 -6.69
C LEU A 279 1.06 8.64 -6.08
N ILE A 280 0.94 9.38 -4.98
CA ILE A 280 -0.33 9.67 -4.29
C ILE A 280 -1.16 10.72 -5.04
N ASP A 281 -0.51 11.67 -5.72
CA ASP A 281 -1.15 12.76 -6.46
C ASP A 281 -2.04 13.64 -5.55
N ASN A 282 -3.35 13.68 -5.76
CA ASN A 282 -4.30 14.53 -5.03
C ASN A 282 -4.74 13.96 -3.66
N ALA A 283 -4.27 12.78 -3.27
CA ALA A 283 -4.59 12.10 -2.01
C ALA A 283 -6.11 11.93 -1.74
N ASP A 284 -6.94 11.81 -2.81
CA ASP A 284 -8.39 11.66 -2.68
C ASP A 284 -8.84 10.22 -2.41
N GLY A 285 -7.95 9.24 -2.52
CA GLY A 285 -8.23 7.82 -2.31
C GLY A 285 -9.25 7.20 -3.27
N LYS A 286 -9.74 7.93 -4.27
CA LYS A 286 -10.74 7.40 -5.22
C LYS A 286 -10.08 6.47 -6.22
N LEU A 287 -10.69 5.33 -6.45
CA LEU A 287 -10.29 4.42 -7.53
C LEU A 287 -10.83 4.94 -8.86
N ASP A 288 -9.94 5.06 -9.86
CA ASP A 288 -10.37 5.27 -11.25
C ASP A 288 -10.83 3.94 -11.86
N PRO A 289 -12.11 3.78 -12.22
CA PRO A 289 -12.62 2.55 -12.81
C PRO A 289 -11.88 2.12 -14.09
N ALA A 290 -11.44 3.07 -14.90
CA ALA A 290 -10.72 2.74 -16.14
C ALA A 290 -9.34 2.14 -15.84
N THR A 291 -8.65 2.62 -14.82
CA THR A 291 -7.37 2.05 -14.37
C THR A 291 -7.56 0.69 -13.72
N TYR A 292 -8.65 0.51 -12.93
CA TYR A 292 -9.02 -0.79 -12.42
C TYR A 292 -9.24 -1.82 -13.54
N GLU A 293 -10.05 -1.47 -14.54
CA GLU A 293 -10.36 -2.38 -15.66
C GLU A 293 -9.10 -2.73 -16.48
N ARG A 294 -8.21 -1.77 -16.70
CA ARG A 294 -6.92 -2.05 -17.37
C ARG A 294 -6.07 -3.04 -16.57
N THR A 295 -5.96 -2.84 -15.25
CA THR A 295 -5.20 -3.74 -14.37
C THR A 295 -5.83 -5.13 -14.35
N ALA A 296 -7.15 -5.23 -14.17
CA ALA A 296 -7.87 -6.51 -14.16
C ALA A 296 -7.71 -7.25 -15.50
N LYS A 297 -7.83 -6.50 -16.63
CA LYS A 297 -7.61 -7.06 -17.96
C LYS A 297 -6.19 -7.56 -18.15
N ALA A 298 -5.17 -6.81 -17.73
CA ALA A 298 -3.78 -7.25 -17.83
C ALA A 298 -3.55 -8.55 -17.04
N LEU A 299 -4.08 -8.66 -15.82
CA LEU A 299 -3.98 -9.88 -15.01
C LEU A 299 -4.69 -11.08 -15.67
N LEU A 300 -5.85 -10.85 -16.30
CA LEU A 300 -6.60 -11.88 -17.01
C LEU A 300 -5.88 -12.33 -18.30
N ASP A 301 -5.45 -11.38 -19.14
CA ASP A 301 -4.74 -11.65 -20.39
C ASP A 301 -3.44 -12.44 -20.13
N GLN A 302 -2.76 -12.14 -19.03
CA GLN A 302 -1.53 -12.81 -18.60
C GLN A 302 -1.76 -14.05 -17.72
N LYS A 303 -3.01 -14.47 -17.57
CA LYS A 303 -3.40 -15.68 -16.82
C LYS A 303 -2.96 -15.68 -15.34
N ILE A 304 -2.78 -14.52 -14.75
CA ILE A 304 -2.57 -14.37 -13.30
C ILE A 304 -3.89 -14.68 -12.57
N ILE A 305 -4.99 -14.24 -13.15
CA ILE A 305 -6.34 -14.66 -12.79
C ILE A 305 -6.98 -15.35 -13.99
N THR A 306 -7.94 -16.25 -13.75
CA THR A 306 -8.59 -17.05 -14.80
C THR A 306 -10.01 -16.59 -15.10
N LYS A 307 -10.57 -15.73 -14.23
CA LYS A 307 -11.93 -15.20 -14.36
C LYS A 307 -11.90 -13.67 -14.19
N ALA A 308 -12.75 -12.98 -14.96
CA ALA A 308 -12.96 -11.56 -14.76
C ALA A 308 -13.48 -11.29 -13.33
N PRO A 309 -12.83 -10.42 -12.56
CA PRO A 309 -13.25 -10.17 -11.19
C PRO A 309 -14.58 -9.42 -11.15
N THR A 310 -15.48 -9.83 -10.26
CA THR A 310 -16.77 -9.17 -10.02
C THR A 310 -16.84 -8.71 -8.57
N GLY A 311 -17.39 -7.49 -8.34
CA GLY A 311 -17.55 -6.94 -6.99
C GLY A 311 -16.23 -6.73 -6.23
N ALA A 312 -15.09 -6.65 -6.91
CA ALA A 312 -13.78 -6.55 -6.28
C ALA A 312 -13.36 -5.11 -5.93
N TYR A 313 -14.20 -4.12 -6.20
CA TYR A 313 -14.07 -2.75 -5.69
C TYR A 313 -15.42 -2.12 -5.42
N THR A 314 -15.42 -1.06 -4.61
CA THR A 314 -16.58 -0.21 -4.35
C THR A 314 -16.15 1.24 -4.21
N THR A 315 -16.90 2.17 -4.79
CA THR A 315 -16.72 3.61 -4.57
C THR A 315 -17.55 4.11 -3.38
N ALA A 316 -18.49 3.30 -2.87
CA ALA A 316 -19.43 3.71 -1.82
C ALA A 316 -18.74 4.23 -0.55
N ILE A 317 -17.56 3.65 -0.22
CA ILE A 317 -16.78 4.07 0.95
C ILE A 317 -16.14 5.44 0.70
N THR A 318 -15.43 5.61 -0.43
CA THR A 318 -14.79 6.89 -0.77
C THR A 318 -15.79 8.00 -1.04
N ASP A 319 -16.95 7.71 -1.66
CA ASP A 319 -18.01 8.69 -1.92
C ASP A 319 -18.62 9.24 -0.62
N LYS A 320 -18.69 8.42 0.44
CA LYS A 320 -19.11 8.84 1.78
C LYS A 320 -17.99 9.51 2.58
N ALA A 321 -16.74 9.06 2.39
CA ALA A 321 -15.57 9.53 3.14
C ALA A 321 -15.05 10.89 2.64
N ILE A 322 -15.01 11.09 1.32
CA ILE A 322 -14.37 12.23 0.64
C ILE A 322 -15.46 13.11 0.00
N LYS A 323 -15.81 14.17 0.70
CA LYS A 323 -16.83 15.16 0.26
C LYS A 323 -16.14 16.37 -0.34
#